data_dd548f70eb06250672c2f4ea01769716
#
_entry.id   dd548f70eb06250672c2f4ea01769716
#
_cell.length_a   1.000
_cell.length_b   1.000
_cell.length_c   1.000
_cell.angle_alpha   90.00
_cell.angle_beta   90.00
_cell.angle_gamma   90.00
#
_symmetry.space_group_name_H-M   'P 1'
#
loop_
_entity.id
_entity.type
_entity.pdbx_description
1 polymer ?
#
loop_
_entity_poly.entity_id
_entity_poly.type
_entity_poly.pdbx_seq_one_letter_code
_entity_poly.pdbx_strand_id
1 'polypeptide(L)'
;MSGIGKGVATASSGRILLNKGFTVTAMKADPYINVDAGTMNPIEHGEVFVTEDGMECDQDMGNYERFLNASLTKDNYMTTGLVYQTVIAKERNLEYGGKCVEVVPHIPEEVIRRIKNAALIAKADFVLVEIGGTVGDYQNMLFLEAARMLKLQEPSRVMLVLVSYLPVPKMVGEMKTKPTQHAVRLLNSAGLQPDIILARSIVPLDEPRKRKISVFCNISEKDVISAPDAKFIYQIPLNFEKEKLSERILRKFRLKPKTEAVGEWEALCLRIVRSKKPVKIGIVGKYFETGSFILSDAYLSVIEAIKHAAWHLKRKPIIHWLNAEEYER
;
A
#
# COMPACT_ATOMS: atom_id res chain seq x y z
N MET A 1 10.11 -5.03 1.54
CA MET A 1 9.75 -6.29 2.20
C MET A 1 8.26 -6.51 1.97
N SER A 2 7.90 -7.67 1.41
CA SER A 2 6.50 -8.05 1.21
C SER A 2 5.83 -8.32 2.57
N GLY A 3 4.49 -8.23 2.65
CA GLY A 3 3.72 -8.58 3.84
C GLY A 3 3.83 -7.63 5.04
N ILE A 4 4.57 -6.52 4.97
CA ILE A 4 4.65 -5.55 6.08
C ILE A 4 3.46 -4.57 6.12
N GLY A 5 2.50 -4.69 5.20
CA GLY A 5 1.28 -3.89 5.17
C GLY A 5 1.41 -2.54 4.48
N LYS A 6 2.24 -2.42 3.44
CA LYS A 6 2.33 -1.21 2.60
C LYS A 6 0.97 -0.85 1.99
N GLY A 7 0.27 -1.81 1.36
CA GLY A 7 -1.04 -1.61 0.74
C GLY A 7 -2.06 -1.06 1.72
N VAL A 8 -2.19 -1.70 2.88
CA VAL A 8 -3.12 -1.23 3.92
C VAL A 8 -2.70 0.13 4.49
N ALA A 9 -1.40 0.41 4.62
CA ALA A 9 -0.91 1.72 5.06
C ALA A 9 -1.24 2.82 4.05
N THR A 10 -1.08 2.54 2.74
CA THR A 10 -1.46 3.42 1.63
C THR A 10 -2.96 3.68 1.63
N ALA A 11 -3.77 2.61 1.66
CA ALA A 11 -5.23 2.69 1.72
C ALA A 11 -5.71 3.50 2.95
N SER A 12 -5.12 3.23 4.12
CA SER A 12 -5.44 3.93 5.37
C SER A 12 -5.05 5.41 5.33
N SER A 13 -3.91 5.74 4.73
CA SER A 13 -3.48 7.13 4.52
C SER A 13 -4.44 7.87 3.59
N GLY A 14 -4.92 7.20 2.54
CA GLY A 14 -5.96 7.74 1.66
C GLY A 14 -7.27 7.98 2.41
N ARG A 15 -7.71 7.04 3.22
CA ARG A 15 -8.94 7.18 4.00
C ARG A 15 -8.90 8.37 4.96
N ILE A 16 -7.81 8.57 5.69
CA ILE A 16 -7.71 9.72 6.61
C ILE A 16 -7.69 11.06 5.87
N LEU A 17 -7.11 11.13 4.66
CA LEU A 17 -7.15 12.34 3.83
C LEU A 17 -8.55 12.60 3.26
N LEU A 18 -9.28 11.57 2.82
CA LEU A 18 -10.70 11.68 2.45
C LEU A 18 -11.54 12.22 3.61
N ASN A 19 -11.31 11.72 4.83
CA ASN A 19 -11.99 12.20 6.03
C ASN A 19 -11.69 13.68 6.35
N LYS A 20 -10.55 14.21 5.86
CA LYS A 20 -10.21 15.64 5.92
C LYS A 20 -10.77 16.46 4.75
N GLY A 21 -11.59 15.85 3.88
CA GLY A 21 -12.31 16.51 2.79
C GLY A 21 -11.52 16.65 1.50
N PHE A 22 -10.41 15.94 1.33
CA PHE A 22 -9.63 15.95 0.09
C PHE A 22 -10.09 14.86 -0.87
N THR A 23 -9.95 15.10 -2.16
CA THR A 23 -10.08 14.06 -3.18
C THR A 23 -8.79 13.27 -3.26
N VAL A 24 -8.89 11.94 -3.22
CA VAL A 24 -7.74 11.04 -3.15
C VAL A 24 -7.88 9.92 -4.16
N THR A 25 -6.81 9.61 -4.85
CA THR A 25 -6.65 8.36 -5.58
C THR A 25 -5.40 7.61 -5.13
N ALA A 26 -5.34 6.32 -5.37
CA ALA A 26 -4.17 5.50 -5.06
C ALA A 26 -3.67 4.80 -6.33
N MET A 27 -2.39 4.51 -6.37
CA MET A 27 -1.72 3.85 -7.47
C MET A 27 -0.75 2.80 -6.93
N LYS A 28 -0.72 1.64 -7.58
CA LYS A 28 0.25 0.59 -7.30
C LYS A 28 1.32 0.57 -8.40
N ALA A 29 2.58 0.53 -7.99
CA ALA A 29 3.74 0.36 -8.87
C ALA A 29 4.49 -0.92 -8.47
N ASP A 30 4.31 -1.99 -9.22
CA ASP A 30 4.91 -3.29 -8.95
C ASP A 30 6.18 -3.53 -9.78
N PRO A 31 7.28 -3.95 -9.14
CA PRO A 31 8.56 -4.11 -9.80
C PRO A 31 8.70 -5.43 -10.55
N TYR A 32 7.63 -5.94 -11.18
CA TYR A 32 7.64 -7.16 -11.98
C TYR A 32 7.86 -6.85 -13.46
N ILE A 33 8.43 -7.82 -14.19
CA ILE A 33 8.52 -7.80 -15.66
C ILE A 33 7.21 -8.26 -16.31
N ASN A 34 6.31 -8.91 -15.58
CA ASN A 34 4.96 -9.19 -16.05
C ASN A 34 4.28 -7.88 -16.44
N VAL A 35 3.56 -7.86 -17.57
CA VAL A 35 2.85 -6.67 -18.04
C VAL A 35 1.68 -6.33 -17.11
N ASP A 36 1.02 -7.36 -16.60
CA ASP A 36 -0.07 -7.30 -15.61
C ASP A 36 0.02 -8.52 -14.67
N ALA A 37 -0.97 -8.68 -13.81
CA ALA A 37 -1.02 -9.79 -12.85
C ALA A 37 -1.72 -11.06 -13.41
N GLY A 38 -2.29 -11.02 -14.60
CA GLY A 38 -3.14 -12.09 -15.15
C GLY A 38 -2.45 -13.43 -15.36
N THR A 39 -1.12 -13.42 -15.53
CA THR A 39 -0.31 -14.65 -15.68
C THR A 39 0.33 -15.10 -14.37
N MET A 40 0.09 -14.40 -13.27
CA MET A 40 0.69 -14.71 -11.98
C MET A 40 -0.07 -15.85 -11.28
N ASN A 41 0.68 -16.72 -10.60
CA ASN A 41 0.10 -17.78 -9.80
C ASN A 41 -0.44 -17.19 -8.48
N PRO A 42 -1.77 -17.32 -8.17
CA PRO A 42 -2.34 -16.82 -6.92
C PRO A 42 -1.70 -17.38 -5.64
N ILE A 43 -1.08 -18.55 -5.72
CA ILE A 43 -0.35 -19.17 -4.60
C ILE A 43 0.94 -18.39 -4.27
N GLU A 44 1.56 -17.75 -5.26
CA GLU A 44 2.79 -17.00 -5.08
C GLU A 44 2.55 -15.51 -4.75
N HIS A 45 1.48 -14.94 -5.32
CA HIS A 45 1.23 -13.49 -5.27
C HIS A 45 -0.07 -13.08 -4.58
N GLY A 46 -0.92 -14.04 -4.19
CA GLY A 46 -2.25 -13.77 -3.71
C GLY A 46 -3.25 -13.56 -4.84
N GLU A 47 -4.40 -12.97 -4.53
CA GLU A 47 -5.49 -12.75 -5.48
C GLU A 47 -5.06 -11.85 -6.64
N VAL A 48 -5.42 -12.24 -7.86
CA VAL A 48 -5.44 -11.33 -9.01
C VAL A 48 -6.74 -10.53 -8.94
N PHE A 49 -6.62 -9.27 -8.58
CA PHE A 49 -7.75 -8.35 -8.53
C PHE A 49 -8.03 -7.81 -9.92
N VAL A 50 -9.29 -7.71 -10.32
CA VAL A 50 -9.69 -7.18 -11.62
C VAL A 50 -10.47 -5.89 -11.41
N THR A 51 -9.98 -4.79 -12.00
CA THR A 51 -10.66 -3.50 -11.95
C THR A 51 -11.91 -3.49 -12.85
N GLU A 52 -12.78 -2.48 -12.70
CA GLU A 52 -14.01 -2.35 -13.49
C GLU A 52 -13.74 -2.29 -15.01
N ASP A 53 -12.60 -1.74 -15.44
CA ASP A 53 -12.20 -1.68 -16.84
C ASP A 53 -11.40 -2.92 -17.32
N GLY A 54 -11.36 -3.99 -16.51
CA GLY A 54 -10.80 -5.29 -16.87
C GLY A 54 -9.30 -5.42 -16.68
N MET A 55 -8.62 -4.48 -16.02
CA MET A 55 -7.19 -4.60 -15.70
C MET A 55 -6.96 -5.63 -14.60
N GLU A 56 -6.15 -6.64 -14.89
CA GLU A 56 -5.69 -7.64 -13.94
C GLU A 56 -4.50 -7.10 -13.14
N CYS A 57 -4.63 -6.99 -11.83
CA CYS A 57 -3.68 -6.28 -10.98
C CYS A 57 -3.50 -6.95 -9.61
N ASP A 58 -2.56 -6.41 -8.83
CA ASP A 58 -2.28 -6.88 -7.47
C ASP A 58 -3.48 -6.65 -6.54
N GLN A 59 -3.65 -7.56 -5.57
CA GLN A 59 -4.71 -7.53 -4.55
C GLN A 59 -4.80 -6.23 -3.74
N ASP A 60 -3.71 -5.45 -3.66
CA ASP A 60 -3.70 -4.16 -2.96
C ASP A 60 -4.65 -3.16 -3.60
N MET A 61 -4.91 -3.26 -4.91
CA MET A 61 -5.91 -2.43 -5.60
C MET A 61 -7.30 -2.58 -4.98
N GLY A 62 -7.70 -3.80 -4.63
CA GLY A 62 -8.94 -4.04 -3.90
C GLY A 62 -8.96 -3.39 -2.51
N ASN A 63 -7.82 -3.35 -1.81
CA ASN A 63 -7.71 -2.61 -0.56
C ASN A 63 -7.91 -1.10 -0.78
N TYR A 64 -7.32 -0.55 -1.84
CA TYR A 64 -7.51 0.88 -2.14
C TYR A 64 -8.97 1.19 -2.42
N GLU A 65 -9.66 0.42 -3.26
CA GLU A 65 -11.08 0.60 -3.55
C GLU A 65 -11.94 0.54 -2.29
N ARG A 66 -11.73 -0.47 -1.44
CA ARG A 66 -12.48 -0.63 -0.18
C ARG A 66 -12.29 0.53 0.79
N PHE A 67 -11.07 1.06 0.90
CA PHE A 67 -10.77 2.15 1.83
C PHE A 67 -11.15 3.52 1.27
N LEU A 68 -10.94 3.73 -0.03
CA LEU A 68 -11.27 4.99 -0.70
C LEU A 68 -12.75 5.09 -1.06
N ASN A 69 -13.49 3.96 -1.09
CA ASN A 69 -14.86 3.87 -1.58
C ASN A 69 -14.99 4.42 -3.00
N ALA A 70 -14.10 4.00 -3.87
CA ALA A 70 -14.01 4.44 -5.26
C ALA A 70 -13.56 3.28 -6.15
N SER A 71 -14.07 3.21 -7.37
CA SER A 71 -13.54 2.31 -8.39
C SER A 71 -12.24 2.87 -8.94
N LEU A 72 -11.24 2.01 -9.08
CA LEU A 72 -9.95 2.30 -9.70
C LEU A 72 -9.89 1.64 -11.09
N THR A 73 -8.98 2.12 -11.91
CA THR A 73 -8.84 1.68 -13.30
C THR A 73 -7.40 1.32 -13.62
N LYS A 74 -7.13 0.86 -14.84
CA LYS A 74 -5.78 0.62 -15.37
C LYS A 74 -4.82 1.80 -15.19
N ASP A 75 -5.35 3.03 -15.10
CA ASP A 75 -4.51 4.20 -14.86
C ASP A 75 -3.95 4.27 -13.42
N ASN A 76 -4.47 3.44 -12.53
CA ASN A 76 -4.04 3.33 -11.13
C ASN A 76 -3.05 2.19 -10.88
N TYR A 77 -2.68 1.44 -11.93
CA TYR A 77 -1.77 0.31 -11.82
C TYR A 77 -0.66 0.38 -12.85
N MET A 78 0.56 0.04 -12.45
CA MET A 78 1.67 -0.15 -13.36
C MET A 78 2.64 -1.20 -12.85
N THR A 79 3.23 -1.93 -13.79
CA THR A 79 4.37 -2.82 -13.56
C THR A 79 5.60 -2.30 -14.28
N THR A 80 6.78 -2.79 -13.91
CA THR A 80 7.99 -2.52 -14.70
C THR A 80 7.80 -2.97 -16.14
N GLY A 81 7.22 -4.17 -16.37
CA GLY A 81 6.97 -4.69 -17.71
C GLY A 81 6.10 -3.79 -18.56
N LEU A 82 4.98 -3.31 -18.00
CA LEU A 82 4.08 -2.38 -18.70
C LEU A 82 4.75 -1.05 -19.04
N VAL A 83 5.57 -0.51 -18.13
CA VAL A 83 6.31 0.75 -18.36
C VAL A 83 7.33 0.56 -19.48
N TYR A 84 8.13 -0.53 -19.42
CA TYR A 84 9.10 -0.84 -20.48
C TYR A 84 8.41 -1.06 -21.84
N GLN A 85 7.36 -1.85 -21.88
CA GLN A 85 6.59 -2.10 -23.11
C GLN A 85 6.12 -0.78 -23.73
N THR A 86 5.62 0.15 -22.91
CA THR A 86 5.17 1.47 -23.36
C THR A 86 6.32 2.30 -23.95
N VAL A 87 7.46 2.36 -23.25
CA VAL A 87 8.63 3.13 -23.72
C VAL A 87 9.20 2.55 -25.00
N ILE A 88 9.30 1.20 -25.09
CA ILE A 88 9.75 0.52 -26.29
C ILE A 88 8.80 0.76 -27.47
N ALA A 89 7.48 0.69 -27.24
CA ALA A 89 6.50 0.98 -28.29
C ALA A 89 6.62 2.42 -28.82
N LYS A 90 6.78 3.40 -27.92
CA LYS A 90 7.01 4.80 -28.27
C LYS A 90 8.31 5.00 -29.08
N GLU A 91 9.39 4.29 -28.70
CA GLU A 91 10.65 4.31 -29.43
C GLU A 91 10.43 3.78 -30.86
N ARG A 92 9.79 2.61 -31.01
CA ARG A 92 9.51 2.00 -32.32
C ARG A 92 8.62 2.86 -33.20
N ASN A 93 7.75 3.68 -32.61
CA ASN A 93 6.88 4.64 -33.28
C ASN A 93 7.56 6.00 -33.55
N LEU A 94 8.87 6.14 -33.28
CA LEU A 94 9.63 7.38 -33.44
C LEU A 94 9.11 8.57 -32.59
N GLU A 95 8.39 8.31 -31.52
CA GLU A 95 7.86 9.37 -30.64
C GLU A 95 8.96 10.15 -29.90
N TYR A 96 10.17 9.59 -29.81
CA TYR A 96 11.35 10.28 -29.29
C TYR A 96 12.18 11.01 -30.36
N GLY A 97 11.70 11.08 -31.62
CA GLY A 97 12.34 11.82 -32.70
C GLY A 97 13.73 11.29 -33.09
N GLY A 98 13.96 9.99 -32.99
CA GLY A 98 15.23 9.35 -33.31
C GLY A 98 16.35 9.53 -32.28
N LYS A 99 16.03 10.05 -31.08
CA LYS A 99 17.00 10.14 -29.99
C LYS A 99 17.35 8.76 -29.42
N CYS A 100 18.52 8.62 -28.80
CA CYS A 100 18.87 7.48 -28.00
C CYS A 100 17.92 7.40 -26.77
N VAL A 101 17.21 6.30 -26.62
CA VAL A 101 16.27 6.07 -25.52
C VAL A 101 16.98 5.19 -24.49
N GLU A 102 17.19 5.76 -23.29
CA GLU A 102 17.94 5.12 -22.20
C GLU A 102 17.00 4.74 -21.06
N VAL A 103 17.42 3.80 -20.23
CA VAL A 103 16.65 3.37 -19.05
C VAL A 103 16.38 4.57 -18.13
N VAL A 104 17.39 5.40 -17.90
CA VAL A 104 17.27 6.71 -17.24
C VAL A 104 17.65 7.78 -18.27
N PRO A 105 16.82 8.78 -18.54
CA PRO A 105 15.62 9.15 -17.76
C PRO A 105 14.28 8.58 -18.23
N HIS A 106 14.20 7.94 -19.42
CA HIS A 106 12.92 7.71 -20.11
C HIS A 106 11.95 6.78 -19.38
N ILE A 107 12.44 5.74 -18.68
CA ILE A 107 11.60 4.87 -17.86
C ILE A 107 11.02 5.63 -16.65
N PRO A 108 11.83 6.33 -15.82
CA PRO A 108 11.32 7.21 -14.75
C PRO A 108 10.35 8.29 -15.24
N GLU A 109 10.58 8.89 -16.39
CA GLU A 109 9.69 9.90 -16.99
C GLU A 109 8.31 9.31 -17.34
N GLU A 110 8.28 8.09 -17.89
CA GLU A 110 7.00 7.39 -18.14
C GLU A 110 6.25 7.06 -16.83
N VAL A 111 6.97 6.65 -15.78
CA VAL A 111 6.38 6.46 -14.43
C VAL A 111 5.77 7.77 -13.92
N ILE A 112 6.51 8.87 -14.00
CA ILE A 112 6.05 10.20 -13.57
C ILE A 112 4.82 10.63 -14.39
N ARG A 113 4.84 10.41 -15.71
CA ARG A 113 3.71 10.70 -16.60
C ARG A 113 2.45 9.95 -16.16
N ARG A 114 2.56 8.66 -15.82
CA ARG A 114 1.45 7.85 -15.33
C ARG A 114 0.89 8.36 -14.01
N ILE A 115 1.77 8.73 -13.06
CA ILE A 115 1.35 9.32 -11.78
C ILE A 115 0.55 10.61 -12.01
N LYS A 116 1.05 11.50 -12.87
CA LYS A 116 0.37 12.77 -13.21
C LYS A 116 -0.96 12.52 -13.92
N ASN A 117 -1.02 11.52 -14.82
CA ASN A 117 -2.24 11.14 -15.52
C ASN A 117 -3.31 10.64 -14.55
N ALA A 118 -2.98 9.76 -13.61
CA ALA A 118 -3.92 9.29 -12.59
C ALA A 118 -4.47 10.44 -11.73
N ALA A 119 -3.64 11.44 -11.40
CA ALA A 119 -4.07 12.66 -10.71
C ALA A 119 -5.11 13.44 -11.51
N LEU A 120 -4.87 13.61 -12.81
CA LEU A 120 -5.75 14.37 -13.71
C LEU A 120 -7.09 13.67 -13.91
N ILE A 121 -7.09 12.37 -14.20
CA ILE A 121 -8.30 11.57 -14.42
C ILE A 121 -9.18 11.59 -13.17
N ALA A 122 -8.59 11.34 -12.01
CA ALA A 122 -9.31 11.32 -10.74
C ALA A 122 -9.64 12.71 -10.19
N LYS A 123 -9.14 13.79 -10.80
CA LYS A 123 -9.19 15.18 -10.27
C LYS A 123 -8.79 15.20 -8.79
N ALA A 124 -7.74 14.44 -8.45
CA ALA A 124 -7.35 14.19 -7.09
C ALA A 124 -6.47 15.32 -6.52
N ASP A 125 -6.75 15.73 -5.28
CA ASP A 125 -5.85 16.57 -4.49
C ASP A 125 -4.59 15.80 -4.10
N PHE A 126 -4.72 14.46 -3.85
CA PHE A 126 -3.63 13.56 -3.48
C PHE A 126 -3.62 12.29 -4.33
N VAL A 127 -2.45 11.93 -4.81
CA VAL A 127 -2.17 10.60 -5.38
C VAL A 127 -1.25 9.85 -4.44
N LEU A 128 -1.69 8.72 -3.93
CA LEU A 128 -0.89 7.85 -3.08
C LEU A 128 -0.27 6.76 -3.93
N VAL A 129 1.03 6.82 -4.12
CA VAL A 129 1.76 5.81 -4.94
C VAL A 129 2.45 4.83 -4.02
N GLU A 130 2.06 3.57 -4.07
CA GLU A 130 2.76 2.50 -3.40
C GLU A 130 3.78 1.86 -4.33
N ILE A 131 5.05 1.90 -3.92
CA ILE A 131 6.13 1.20 -4.63
C ILE A 131 6.29 -0.20 -4.00
N GLY A 132 6.12 -1.24 -4.81
CA GLY A 132 6.32 -2.62 -4.46
C GLY A 132 7.79 -2.96 -4.16
N GLY A 133 8.03 -4.13 -3.60
CA GLY A 133 9.38 -4.61 -3.26
C GLY A 133 9.97 -4.00 -1.99
N THR A 134 11.28 -4.10 -1.86
CA THR A 134 12.06 -3.63 -0.71
C THR A 134 13.05 -2.57 -1.17
N VAL A 135 13.24 -1.52 -0.38
CA VAL A 135 14.26 -0.49 -0.66
C VAL A 135 15.63 -1.16 -0.74
N GLY A 136 16.34 -0.91 -1.84
CA GLY A 136 17.64 -1.52 -2.13
C GLY A 136 17.59 -2.74 -3.07
N ASP A 137 16.41 -3.25 -3.41
CA ASP A 137 16.24 -4.28 -4.43
C ASP A 137 16.43 -3.67 -5.83
N TYR A 138 17.07 -4.41 -6.73
CA TYR A 138 17.26 -3.96 -8.11
C TYR A 138 15.94 -3.67 -8.83
N GLN A 139 14.91 -4.44 -8.54
CA GLN A 139 13.66 -4.39 -9.28
C GLN A 139 12.93 -3.05 -9.11
N ASN A 140 13.02 -2.39 -7.95
CA ASN A 140 12.29 -1.16 -7.70
C ASN A 140 13.12 0.14 -7.86
N MET A 141 14.38 0.02 -8.24
CA MET A 141 15.28 1.19 -8.35
C MET A 141 14.76 2.26 -9.29
N LEU A 142 14.14 1.88 -10.42
CA LEU A 142 13.60 2.83 -11.39
C LEU A 142 12.38 3.60 -10.88
N PHE A 143 11.55 2.96 -10.05
CA PHE A 143 10.46 3.65 -9.36
C PHE A 143 10.98 4.62 -8.28
N LEU A 144 12.04 4.24 -7.56
CA LEU A 144 12.72 5.15 -6.62
C LEU A 144 13.39 6.30 -7.37
N GLU A 145 13.99 6.05 -8.53
CA GLU A 145 14.55 7.12 -9.38
C GLU A 145 13.47 8.07 -9.89
N ALA A 146 12.29 7.55 -10.30
CA ALA A 146 11.14 8.38 -10.66
C ALA A 146 10.68 9.25 -9.48
N ALA A 147 10.62 8.68 -8.28
CA ALA A 147 10.27 9.42 -7.08
C ALA A 147 11.30 10.51 -6.76
N ARG A 148 12.61 10.23 -6.94
CA ARG A 148 13.71 11.20 -6.78
C ARG A 148 13.60 12.35 -7.78
N MET A 149 13.40 12.03 -9.06
CA MET A 149 13.23 13.01 -10.12
C MET A 149 11.99 13.88 -9.87
N LEU A 150 10.87 13.30 -9.54
CA LEU A 150 9.63 14.02 -9.24
C LEU A 150 9.78 14.91 -8.01
N LYS A 151 10.45 14.42 -6.95
CA LYS A 151 10.72 15.23 -5.75
C LYS A 151 11.67 16.39 -6.04
N LEU A 152 12.63 16.21 -6.95
CA LEU A 152 13.52 17.31 -7.39
C LEU A 152 12.76 18.37 -8.21
N GLN A 153 11.85 17.92 -9.10
CA GLN A 153 11.04 18.82 -9.93
C GLN A 153 9.98 19.58 -9.11
N GLU A 154 9.37 18.91 -8.14
CA GLU A 154 8.22 19.43 -7.38
C GLU A 154 8.41 19.19 -5.85
N PRO A 155 9.43 19.76 -5.21
CA PRO A 155 9.84 19.42 -3.83
C PRO A 155 8.76 19.70 -2.78
N SER A 156 7.90 20.69 -3.02
CA SER A 156 6.79 21.05 -2.13
C SER A 156 5.54 20.17 -2.31
N ARG A 157 5.48 19.37 -3.39
CA ARG A 157 4.32 18.55 -3.75
C ARG A 157 4.55 17.05 -3.59
N VAL A 158 5.76 16.63 -3.25
CA VAL A 158 6.13 15.22 -3.10
C VAL A 158 6.57 14.93 -1.69
N MET A 159 5.99 13.91 -1.10
CA MET A 159 6.32 13.41 0.23
C MET A 159 6.63 11.91 0.16
N LEU A 160 7.66 11.49 0.87
CA LEU A 160 8.09 10.10 0.97
C LEU A 160 7.73 9.52 2.33
N VAL A 161 6.97 8.44 2.31
CA VAL A 161 6.61 7.66 3.50
C VAL A 161 7.30 6.31 3.43
N LEU A 162 8.17 6.01 4.38
CA LEU A 162 8.80 4.71 4.51
C LEU A 162 8.02 3.83 5.47
N VAL A 163 7.50 2.70 4.98
CA VAL A 163 6.93 1.66 5.83
C VAL A 163 8.06 0.69 6.19
N SER A 164 8.38 0.57 7.46
CA SER A 164 9.49 -0.26 7.92
C SER A 164 9.10 -1.13 9.11
N TYR A 165 9.62 -2.37 9.14
CA TYR A 165 9.35 -3.32 10.21
C TYR A 165 10.39 -3.26 11.32
N LEU A 166 9.92 -3.24 12.57
CA LEU A 166 10.71 -3.29 13.78
C LEU A 166 10.46 -4.64 14.47
N PRO A 167 11.34 -5.63 14.28
CA PRO A 167 11.17 -6.94 14.89
C PRO A 167 11.32 -6.88 16.40
N VAL A 168 10.52 -7.71 17.07
CA VAL A 168 10.63 -8.00 18.52
C VAL A 168 10.98 -9.48 18.67
N PRO A 169 12.28 -9.85 18.64
CA PRO A 169 12.68 -11.24 18.76
C PRO A 169 12.24 -11.81 20.11
N LYS A 170 11.55 -12.96 20.10
CA LYS A 170 10.98 -13.59 21.30
C LYS A 170 12.01 -13.81 22.40
N MET A 171 13.23 -14.23 22.04
CA MET A 171 14.31 -14.51 22.99
C MET A 171 14.82 -13.26 23.73
N VAL A 172 14.69 -12.08 23.11
CA VAL A 172 15.24 -10.83 23.66
C VAL A 172 14.13 -9.96 24.25
N GLY A 173 12.91 -10.09 23.77
CA GLY A 173 11.75 -9.30 24.22
C GLY A 173 11.85 -7.79 23.93
N GLU A 174 12.88 -7.36 23.17
CA GLU A 174 13.15 -5.95 22.87
C GLU A 174 13.00 -5.64 21.39
N MET A 175 12.28 -4.56 21.08
CA MET A 175 12.11 -4.05 19.72
C MET A 175 13.46 -3.58 19.14
N LYS A 176 13.80 -4.02 17.94
CA LYS A 176 15.05 -3.69 17.25
C LYS A 176 14.81 -2.66 16.14
N THR A 177 15.57 -1.54 16.20
CA THR A 177 15.47 -0.42 15.26
C THR A 177 16.48 -0.51 14.10
N LYS A 178 17.45 -1.43 14.16
CA LYS A 178 18.50 -1.55 13.13
C LYS A 178 17.95 -1.80 11.72
N PRO A 179 16.97 -2.67 11.47
CA PRO A 179 16.43 -2.86 10.13
C PRO A 179 15.90 -1.55 9.52
N THR A 180 15.19 -0.74 10.31
CA THR A 180 14.70 0.58 9.86
C THR A 180 15.85 1.53 9.53
N GLN A 181 16.89 1.57 10.37
CA GLN A 181 18.09 2.40 10.11
C GLN A 181 18.79 2.00 8.79
N HIS A 182 18.87 0.68 8.50
CA HIS A 182 19.43 0.19 7.24
C HIS A 182 18.54 0.54 6.04
N ALA A 183 17.22 0.38 6.16
CA ALA A 183 16.29 0.75 5.10
C ALA A 183 16.39 2.25 4.75
N VAL A 184 16.50 3.13 5.76
CA VAL A 184 16.69 4.56 5.52
C VAL A 184 18.05 4.86 4.85
N ARG A 185 19.13 4.18 5.25
CA ARG A 185 20.44 4.34 4.59
C ARG A 185 20.39 3.94 3.11
N LEU A 186 19.74 2.82 2.80
CA LEU A 186 19.55 2.39 1.41
C LEU A 186 18.70 3.40 0.61
N LEU A 187 17.65 3.96 1.24
CA LEU A 187 16.86 5.01 0.60
C LEU A 187 17.70 6.28 0.37
N ASN A 188 18.54 6.66 1.33
CA ASN A 188 19.45 7.80 1.19
C ASN A 188 20.49 7.56 0.07
N SER A 189 20.98 6.33 -0.12
CA SER A 189 21.90 6.02 -1.23
C SER A 189 21.24 6.17 -2.60
N ALA A 190 19.89 6.05 -2.67
CA ALA A 190 19.10 6.38 -3.86
C ALA A 190 18.76 7.88 -3.98
N GLY A 191 19.36 8.75 -3.16
CA GLY A 191 19.13 10.21 -3.17
C GLY A 191 17.79 10.64 -2.57
N LEU A 192 17.17 9.80 -1.75
CA LEU A 192 15.86 10.04 -1.15
C LEU A 192 15.94 10.01 0.38
N GLN A 193 15.25 10.95 1.04
CA GLN A 193 15.07 10.99 2.49
C GLN A 193 13.59 10.81 2.81
N PRO A 194 13.20 9.88 3.71
CA PRO A 194 11.82 9.77 4.11
C PRO A 194 11.38 11.01 4.90
N ASP A 195 10.17 11.46 4.62
CA ASP A 195 9.53 12.56 5.35
C ASP A 195 8.77 12.04 6.57
N ILE A 196 8.26 10.80 6.48
CA ILE A 196 7.57 10.08 7.55
C ILE A 196 8.03 8.62 7.54
N ILE A 197 8.17 8.03 8.73
CA ILE A 197 8.40 6.60 8.91
C ILE A 197 7.18 5.99 9.61
N LEU A 198 6.51 5.04 8.95
CA LEU A 198 5.50 4.18 9.58
C LEU A 198 6.21 2.97 10.17
N ALA A 199 6.36 2.97 11.48
CA ALA A 199 7.10 1.97 12.25
C ALA A 199 6.19 0.78 12.59
N ARG A 200 6.20 -0.24 11.73
CA ARG A 200 5.41 -1.47 11.88
C ARG A 200 6.05 -2.40 12.92
N SER A 201 5.25 -2.87 13.85
CA SER A 201 5.67 -3.87 14.84
C SER A 201 4.45 -4.60 15.41
N ILE A 202 4.69 -5.70 16.12
CA ILE A 202 3.65 -6.42 16.87
C ILE A 202 3.13 -5.64 18.09
N VAL A 203 3.92 -4.68 18.60
CA VAL A 203 3.59 -3.84 19.76
C VAL A 203 3.78 -2.36 19.41
N PRO A 204 3.15 -1.44 20.14
CA PRO A 204 3.35 -0.01 19.94
C PRO A 204 4.82 0.39 20.13
N LEU A 205 5.23 1.41 19.36
CA LEU A 205 6.57 2.01 19.48
C LEU A 205 6.66 2.86 20.73
N ASP A 206 7.68 2.63 21.55
CA ASP A 206 7.95 3.43 22.74
C ASP A 206 8.82 4.67 22.45
N GLU A 207 8.80 5.63 23.35
CA GLU A 207 9.55 6.89 23.19
C GLU A 207 11.07 6.70 23.03
N PRO A 208 11.76 5.81 23.78
CA PRO A 208 13.18 5.59 23.57
C PRO A 208 13.54 5.09 22.17
N ARG A 209 12.72 4.21 21.59
CA ARG A 209 12.94 3.69 20.22
C ARG A 209 12.57 4.74 19.18
N LYS A 210 11.52 5.51 19.41
CA LYS A 210 11.12 6.65 18.57
C LYS A 210 12.25 7.67 18.46
N ARG A 211 12.84 8.07 19.60
CA ARG A 211 14.01 8.97 19.65
C ARG A 211 15.21 8.37 18.92
N LYS A 212 15.49 7.08 19.14
CA LYS A 212 16.59 6.39 18.46
C LYS A 212 16.41 6.38 16.95
N ILE A 213 15.21 6.09 16.45
CA ILE A 213 14.92 6.17 15.00
C ILE A 213 15.12 7.61 14.51
N SER A 214 14.58 8.58 15.20
CA SER A 214 14.72 10.01 14.86
C SER A 214 16.18 10.40 14.63
N VAL A 215 17.06 10.11 15.59
CA VAL A 215 18.49 10.46 15.52
C VAL A 215 19.20 9.74 14.38
N PHE A 216 19.01 8.39 14.25
CA PHE A 216 19.76 7.59 13.29
C PHE A 216 19.20 7.69 11.85
N CYS A 217 17.98 8.12 11.68
CA CYS A 217 17.32 8.25 10.38
C CYS A 217 17.15 9.72 9.95
N ASN A 218 17.69 10.66 10.70
CA ASN A 218 17.60 12.11 10.41
C ASN A 218 16.16 12.56 10.13
N ILE A 219 15.25 12.24 11.05
CA ILE A 219 13.82 12.55 10.96
C ILE A 219 13.31 13.06 12.32
N SER A 220 12.32 13.95 12.31
CA SER A 220 11.69 14.41 13.56
C SER A 220 11.02 13.23 14.30
N GLU A 221 11.14 13.17 15.64
CA GLU A 221 10.43 12.17 16.45
C GLU A 221 8.92 12.16 16.17
N LYS A 222 8.36 13.33 15.87
CA LYS A 222 6.95 13.50 15.55
C LYS A 222 6.54 12.89 14.21
N ASP A 223 7.49 12.66 13.32
CA ASP A 223 7.26 12.09 11.99
C ASP A 223 7.61 10.58 11.96
N VAL A 224 7.94 9.99 13.12
CA VAL A 224 8.01 8.54 13.35
C VAL A 224 6.69 8.08 13.97
N ILE A 225 5.86 7.45 13.17
CA ILE A 225 4.49 7.05 13.50
C ILE A 225 4.48 5.59 13.96
N SER A 226 3.93 5.34 15.13
CA SER A 226 3.72 3.98 15.61
C SER A 226 2.60 3.31 14.83
N ALA A 227 2.89 2.15 14.23
CA ALA A 227 1.96 1.40 13.40
C ALA A 227 1.90 -0.08 13.85
N PRO A 228 1.43 -0.37 15.08
CA PRO A 228 1.35 -1.72 15.60
C PRO A 228 0.32 -2.56 14.86
N ASP A 229 0.42 -3.89 15.02
CA ASP A 229 -0.56 -4.81 14.51
C ASP A 229 -1.96 -4.47 15.04
N ALA A 230 -2.95 -4.54 14.17
CA ALA A 230 -4.34 -4.28 14.49
C ALA A 230 -5.17 -5.58 14.42
N LYS A 231 -6.27 -5.63 15.18
CA LYS A 231 -7.17 -6.80 15.19
C LYS A 231 -7.86 -7.00 13.83
N PHE A 232 -8.08 -5.95 13.10
CA PHE A 232 -8.65 -5.93 11.75
C PHE A 232 -8.18 -4.67 11.02
N ILE A 233 -8.03 -4.76 9.70
CA ILE A 233 -7.38 -3.71 8.89
C ILE A 233 -8.12 -2.37 8.92
N TYR A 234 -9.44 -2.37 9.04
CA TYR A 234 -10.26 -1.14 9.09
C TYR A 234 -10.04 -0.29 10.35
N GLN A 235 -9.35 -0.82 11.37
CA GLN A 235 -8.95 -0.06 12.55
C GLN A 235 -7.74 0.85 12.29
N ILE A 236 -6.94 0.55 11.26
CA ILE A 236 -5.67 1.23 11.01
C ILE A 236 -5.82 2.73 10.73
N PRO A 237 -6.81 3.21 9.95
CA PRO A 237 -7.05 4.65 9.79
C PRO A 237 -7.25 5.38 11.13
N LEU A 238 -8.00 4.77 12.05
CA LEU A 238 -8.23 5.35 13.38
C LEU A 238 -6.95 5.35 14.24
N ASN A 239 -6.12 4.32 14.11
CA ASN A 239 -4.82 4.28 14.78
C ASN A 239 -3.88 5.36 14.21
N PHE A 240 -3.87 5.58 12.91
CA PHE A 240 -3.10 6.64 12.28
C PHE A 240 -3.57 8.04 12.69
N GLU A 241 -4.88 8.26 12.85
CA GLU A 241 -5.40 9.53 13.37
C GLU A 241 -4.98 9.76 14.83
N LYS A 242 -4.95 8.74 15.69
CA LYS A 242 -4.42 8.85 17.07
C LYS A 242 -2.94 9.26 17.09
N GLU A 243 -2.14 8.78 16.12
CA GLU A 243 -0.75 9.18 15.92
C GLU A 243 -0.61 10.51 15.14
N LYS A 244 -1.73 11.17 14.80
CA LYS A 244 -1.80 12.46 14.09
C LYS A 244 -1.18 12.41 12.69
N LEU A 245 -1.27 11.28 11.99
CA LEU A 245 -0.67 11.12 10.67
C LEU A 245 -1.24 12.12 9.65
N SER A 246 -2.57 12.33 9.62
CA SER A 246 -3.19 13.30 8.72
C SER A 246 -2.67 14.73 8.97
N GLU A 247 -2.55 15.13 10.24
CA GLU A 247 -1.97 16.44 10.61
C GLU A 247 -0.54 16.60 10.10
N ARG A 248 0.28 15.51 10.19
CA ARG A 248 1.65 15.53 9.71
C ARG A 248 1.72 15.68 8.19
N ILE A 249 0.90 14.92 7.46
CA ILE A 249 0.81 15.02 6.00
C ILE A 249 0.39 16.43 5.59
N LEU A 250 -0.71 16.93 6.12
CA LEU A 250 -1.23 18.25 5.75
C LEU A 250 -0.25 19.38 6.08
N ARG A 251 0.41 19.31 7.25
CA ARG A 251 1.44 20.28 7.62
C ARG A 251 2.61 20.29 6.63
N LYS A 252 3.04 19.10 6.14
CA LYS A 252 4.12 18.99 5.17
C LYS A 252 3.78 19.72 3.86
N PHE A 253 2.53 19.63 3.43
CA PHE A 253 2.03 20.30 2.24
C PHE A 253 1.47 21.70 2.51
N ARG A 254 1.56 22.21 3.76
CA ARG A 254 1.01 23.51 4.19
C ARG A 254 -0.49 23.66 3.91
N LEU A 255 -1.22 22.55 4.05
CA LEU A 255 -2.65 22.48 3.87
C LEU A 255 -3.37 22.47 5.22
N LYS A 256 -4.62 22.94 5.21
CA LYS A 256 -5.55 22.82 6.35
C LYS A 256 -6.65 21.80 5.99
N PRO A 257 -7.18 21.04 6.96
CA PRO A 257 -8.32 20.17 6.69
C PRO A 257 -9.50 21.00 6.14
N LYS A 258 -10.19 20.46 5.14
CA LYS A 258 -11.41 21.05 4.57
C LYS A 258 -12.64 20.66 5.41
N THR A 259 -12.60 19.47 6.03
CA THR A 259 -13.64 18.93 6.93
C THR A 259 -12.98 18.14 8.06
N GLU A 260 -13.76 17.78 9.09
CA GLU A 260 -13.35 16.88 10.18
C GLU A 260 -14.30 15.69 10.31
N ALA A 261 -14.77 15.14 9.19
CA ALA A 261 -15.71 14.03 9.16
C ALA A 261 -15.00 12.68 9.41
N VAL A 262 -15.07 12.15 10.62
CA VAL A 262 -14.52 10.82 10.99
C VAL A 262 -15.64 9.79 11.25
N GLY A 263 -16.87 10.24 11.46
CA GLY A 263 -17.96 9.45 12.05
C GLY A 263 -18.35 8.17 11.31
N GLU A 264 -18.36 8.14 9.99
CA GLU A 264 -18.77 6.95 9.24
C GLU A 264 -17.79 5.79 9.41
N TRP A 265 -16.49 6.08 9.38
CA TRP A 265 -15.45 5.05 9.51
C TRP A 265 -15.38 4.52 10.96
N GLU A 266 -15.56 5.38 11.94
CA GLU A 266 -15.70 4.97 13.35
C GLU A 266 -16.94 4.09 13.54
N ALA A 267 -18.07 4.44 12.93
CA ALA A 267 -19.28 3.65 12.97
C ALA A 267 -19.09 2.26 12.37
N LEU A 268 -18.33 2.12 11.25
CA LEU A 268 -17.95 0.83 10.69
C LEU A 268 -17.13 0.01 11.70
N CYS A 269 -16.09 0.59 12.28
CA CYS A 269 -15.25 -0.09 13.27
C CYS A 269 -16.05 -0.52 14.52
N LEU A 270 -16.94 0.33 15.01
CA LEU A 270 -17.83 -0.02 16.12
C LEU A 270 -18.78 -1.15 15.76
N ARG A 271 -19.31 -1.18 14.53
CA ARG A 271 -20.16 -2.27 14.02
C ARG A 271 -19.40 -3.59 14.02
N ILE A 272 -18.16 -3.59 13.52
CA ILE A 272 -17.27 -4.78 13.52
C ILE A 272 -17.09 -5.32 14.94
N VAL A 273 -16.73 -4.45 15.88
CA VAL A 273 -16.48 -4.82 17.30
C VAL A 273 -17.74 -5.34 18.00
N ARG A 274 -18.91 -4.77 17.67
CA ARG A 274 -20.21 -5.15 18.24
C ARG A 274 -20.80 -6.42 17.62
N SER A 275 -20.33 -6.84 16.46
CA SER A 275 -20.80 -8.05 15.77
C SER A 275 -20.22 -9.29 16.43
N LYS A 276 -20.92 -9.85 17.43
CA LYS A 276 -20.44 -10.98 18.24
C LYS A 276 -21.10 -12.32 17.89
N LYS A 277 -22.35 -12.30 17.41
CA LYS A 277 -23.09 -13.53 17.10
C LYS A 277 -22.49 -14.22 15.87
N PRO A 278 -21.96 -15.45 16.00
CA PRO A 278 -21.23 -16.09 14.90
C PRO A 278 -22.16 -16.49 13.76
N VAL A 279 -21.62 -16.51 12.54
CA VAL A 279 -22.16 -17.18 11.36
C VAL A 279 -21.01 -17.96 10.71
N LYS A 280 -21.21 -19.26 10.49
CA LYS A 280 -20.26 -20.15 9.84
C LYS A 280 -20.48 -20.12 8.34
N ILE A 281 -19.41 -19.97 7.57
CA ILE A 281 -19.43 -19.90 6.11
C ILE A 281 -18.30 -20.76 5.59
N GLY A 282 -18.61 -21.73 4.72
CA GLY A 282 -17.62 -22.54 4.02
C GLY A 282 -17.20 -21.86 2.72
N ILE A 283 -15.91 -21.78 2.46
CA ILE A 283 -15.35 -21.38 1.16
C ILE A 283 -14.73 -22.63 0.55
N VAL A 284 -15.28 -23.08 -0.58
CA VAL A 284 -14.73 -24.17 -1.38
C VAL A 284 -13.78 -23.57 -2.41
N GLY A 285 -12.52 -24.00 -2.41
CA GLY A 285 -11.51 -23.46 -3.32
C GLY A 285 -10.34 -24.41 -3.55
N LYS A 286 -9.42 -24.02 -4.48
CA LYS A 286 -8.27 -24.84 -4.89
C LYS A 286 -6.91 -24.26 -4.46
N TYR A 287 -6.76 -22.92 -4.36
CA TYR A 287 -5.46 -22.26 -4.29
C TYR A 287 -5.13 -21.68 -2.91
N PHE A 288 -5.61 -22.26 -1.84
CA PHE A 288 -5.36 -21.74 -0.50
C PHE A 288 -4.38 -22.57 0.35
N GLU A 289 -3.84 -23.66 -0.18
CA GLU A 289 -2.85 -24.48 0.52
C GLU A 289 -1.47 -24.39 -0.12
N THR A 290 -0.46 -24.03 0.70
CA THR A 290 0.97 -24.14 0.35
C THR A 290 1.67 -24.93 1.43
N GLY A 291 1.79 -26.23 1.22
CA GLY A 291 2.37 -27.12 2.24
C GLY A 291 1.59 -27.05 3.56
N SER A 292 2.23 -26.51 4.62
CA SER A 292 1.62 -26.40 5.95
C SER A 292 0.87 -25.08 6.20
N PHE A 293 0.75 -24.20 5.21
CA PHE A 293 0.14 -22.88 5.37
C PHE A 293 -1.11 -22.71 4.53
N ILE A 294 -2.11 -22.04 5.08
CA ILE A 294 -3.32 -21.62 4.36
C ILE A 294 -3.11 -20.18 3.91
N LEU A 295 -3.11 -19.96 2.58
CA LEU A 295 -3.02 -18.64 1.96
C LEU A 295 -4.42 -18.06 1.77
N SER A 296 -4.88 -17.31 2.75
CA SER A 296 -6.19 -16.65 2.68
C SER A 296 -6.26 -15.50 1.68
N ASP A 297 -5.12 -14.97 1.27
CA ASP A 297 -5.03 -13.84 0.35
C ASP A 297 -5.32 -14.19 -1.12
N ALA A 298 -5.29 -15.48 -1.50
CA ALA A 298 -5.75 -15.93 -2.81
C ALA A 298 -7.25 -15.65 -3.08
N TYR A 299 -8.04 -15.43 -2.03
CA TYR A 299 -9.49 -15.16 -2.10
C TYR A 299 -9.89 -13.92 -1.31
N LEU A 300 -9.03 -12.91 -1.28
CA LEU A 300 -9.18 -11.74 -0.41
C LEU A 300 -10.50 -11.00 -0.65
N SER A 301 -10.88 -10.77 -1.91
CA SER A 301 -12.13 -10.06 -2.24
C SER A 301 -13.37 -10.83 -1.79
N VAL A 302 -13.38 -12.15 -1.95
CA VAL A 302 -14.48 -13.01 -1.46
C VAL A 302 -14.56 -12.95 0.06
N ILE A 303 -13.43 -13.06 0.75
CA ILE A 303 -13.35 -12.96 2.21
C ILE A 303 -13.87 -11.62 2.71
N GLU A 304 -13.43 -10.52 2.10
CA GLU A 304 -13.84 -9.19 2.50
C GLU A 304 -15.34 -8.95 2.21
N ALA A 305 -15.86 -9.44 1.08
CA ALA A 305 -17.29 -9.38 0.77
C ALA A 305 -18.13 -10.14 1.83
N ILE A 306 -17.70 -11.34 2.22
CA ILE A 306 -18.34 -12.13 3.29
C ILE A 306 -18.29 -11.36 4.61
N LYS A 307 -17.14 -10.78 4.98
CA LYS A 307 -16.98 -10.01 6.21
C LYS A 307 -17.91 -8.79 6.21
N HIS A 308 -17.95 -8.02 5.12
CA HIS A 308 -18.80 -6.84 4.99
C HIS A 308 -20.28 -7.20 5.12
N ALA A 309 -20.74 -8.25 4.41
CA ALA A 309 -22.11 -8.73 4.52
C ALA A 309 -22.46 -9.18 5.95
N ALA A 310 -21.56 -9.96 6.58
CA ALA A 310 -21.77 -10.44 7.94
C ALA A 310 -21.85 -9.26 8.94
N TRP A 311 -20.96 -8.27 8.86
CA TRP A 311 -20.99 -7.09 9.75
C TRP A 311 -22.22 -6.21 9.50
N HIS A 312 -22.67 -6.10 8.24
CA HIS A 312 -23.92 -5.41 7.94
C HIS A 312 -25.11 -6.07 8.68
N LEU A 313 -25.15 -7.39 8.69
CA LEU A 313 -26.13 -8.21 9.40
C LEU A 313 -25.84 -8.37 10.91
N LYS A 314 -24.88 -7.62 11.46
CA LYS A 314 -24.44 -7.67 12.87
C LYS A 314 -23.98 -9.08 13.29
N ARG A 315 -23.32 -9.80 12.39
CA ARG A 315 -22.78 -11.15 12.60
C ARG A 315 -21.25 -11.13 12.58
N LYS A 316 -20.64 -12.08 13.29
CA LYS A 316 -19.21 -12.36 13.23
C LYS A 316 -18.98 -13.53 12.28
N PRO A 317 -18.36 -13.35 11.12
CA PRO A 317 -18.09 -14.45 10.21
C PRO A 317 -17.02 -15.36 10.79
N ILE A 318 -17.24 -16.68 10.66
CA ILE A 318 -16.27 -17.75 10.92
C ILE A 318 -16.13 -18.49 9.59
N ILE A 319 -15.00 -18.31 8.93
CA ILE A 319 -14.72 -18.89 7.62
C ILE A 319 -14.09 -20.26 7.83
N HIS A 320 -14.64 -21.26 7.15
CA HIS A 320 -14.11 -22.62 7.06
C HIS A 320 -13.63 -22.85 5.63
N TRP A 321 -12.38 -23.24 5.50
CA TRP A 321 -11.79 -23.60 4.23
C TRP A 321 -12.11 -25.05 3.89
N LEU A 322 -12.58 -25.30 2.69
CA LEU A 322 -12.95 -26.61 2.18
C LEU A 322 -12.17 -26.84 0.87
N ASN A 323 -11.22 -27.77 0.89
CA ASN A 323 -10.44 -28.07 -0.30
C ASN A 323 -11.31 -28.81 -1.32
N ALA A 324 -11.46 -28.25 -2.52
CA ALA A 324 -12.29 -28.86 -3.57
C ALA A 324 -11.80 -30.26 -3.94
N GLU A 325 -10.50 -30.51 -3.91
CA GLU A 325 -9.90 -31.81 -4.27
C GLU A 325 -10.24 -32.94 -3.29
N GLU A 326 -10.59 -32.61 -2.03
CA GLU A 326 -11.03 -33.60 -1.06
C GLU A 326 -12.45 -34.11 -1.33
N TYR A 327 -13.25 -33.35 -2.10
CA TYR A 327 -14.64 -33.71 -2.44
C TYR A 327 -14.79 -34.34 -3.82
N GLU A 328 -13.72 -34.41 -4.62
CA GLU A 328 -13.66 -35.06 -5.90
C GLU A 328 -13.33 -36.57 -5.76
N ARG A 329 -13.04 -37.05 -4.54
CA ARG A 329 -12.76 -38.44 -4.19
C ARG A 329 -13.94 -39.08 -3.47
#